data_2f3ae41996a1329dae8359a11bb2b610
#
_entry.id   2f3ae41996a1329dae8359a11bb2b610
#
_cell.length_a   1.000
_cell.length_b   1.000
_cell.length_c   1.000
_cell.angle_alpha   90.00
_cell.angle_beta   90.00
_cell.angle_gamma   90.00
#
_symmetry.space_group_name_H-M   'P 1'
#
loop_
_entity.id
_entity.type
_entity.pdbx_description
1 polymer ?
#
loop_
_entity_poly.entity_id
_entity_poly.type
_entity_poly.pdbx_seq_one_letter_code
_entity_poly.pdbx_strand_id
1 'polypeptide(L)'
;PTPVTPVVTPPTTPPTAPDGNTPNDDRPTAIVNSDSKYEGNTLVHDVALSNASDTATNIVVKLTPNGTNAIESSDISQVFVTVDGGATWTEIPVATALSATGFTVSHPANATAGKVQIRVVSAQDTVLEGPETYEISVQTPKQVAVSSSGTGTGTIVDDGSSITPPTPVTPVVTPPTTPPTAP
;
A
#
# COMPACT_ATOMS: atom_id res chain seq x y z
N PRO A 1 -64.20 1.06 18.50
CA PRO A 1 -62.78 1.18 18.94
C PRO A 1 -61.93 1.75 17.81
N THR A 2 -61.27 2.88 18.05
CA THR A 2 -60.32 3.46 17.11
C THR A 2 -59.05 2.60 17.09
N PRO A 3 -58.50 2.23 15.92
CA PRO A 3 -57.24 1.51 15.84
C PRO A 3 -56.11 2.35 16.44
N VAL A 4 -55.42 1.84 17.43
CA VAL A 4 -54.19 2.45 17.96
C VAL A 4 -53.03 2.06 17.03
N THR A 5 -52.48 3.05 16.36
CA THR A 5 -51.26 2.87 15.59
C THR A 5 -50.11 2.66 16.59
N PRO A 6 -49.33 1.57 16.48
CA PRO A 6 -48.16 1.39 17.35
C PRO A 6 -47.14 2.48 17.08
N VAL A 7 -46.77 3.24 18.11
CA VAL A 7 -45.70 4.22 18.05
C VAL A 7 -44.36 3.44 18.17
N VAL A 8 -43.68 3.27 17.08
CA VAL A 8 -42.31 2.73 17.10
C VAL A 8 -41.39 3.91 17.45
N THR A 9 -40.88 3.93 18.67
CA THR A 9 -39.82 4.89 19.07
C THR A 9 -38.48 4.39 18.52
N PRO A 10 -37.81 5.16 17.70
CA PRO A 10 -36.45 4.80 17.27
C PRO A 10 -35.51 4.66 18.48
N PRO A 11 -34.53 3.77 18.47
CA PRO A 11 -33.56 3.66 19.53
C PRO A 11 -32.81 4.99 19.71
N THR A 12 -32.75 5.48 20.95
CA THR A 12 -32.13 6.77 21.29
C THR A 12 -30.61 6.72 21.31
N THR A 13 -30.04 5.52 21.27
CA THR A 13 -28.58 5.30 21.22
C THR A 13 -28.22 4.64 19.90
N PRO A 14 -27.31 5.22 19.08
CA PRO A 14 -26.81 4.53 17.90
C PRO A 14 -26.17 3.20 18.30
N PRO A 15 -26.28 2.15 17.47
CA PRO A 15 -25.59 0.89 17.72
C PRO A 15 -24.08 1.15 17.75
N THR A 16 -23.37 0.49 18.67
CA THR A 16 -21.92 0.54 18.74
C THR A 16 -21.33 -0.12 17.48
N ALA A 17 -20.29 0.51 16.90
CA ALA A 17 -19.59 -0.09 15.76
C ALA A 17 -19.05 -1.48 16.11
N PRO A 18 -19.03 -2.44 15.17
CA PRO A 18 -18.49 -3.77 15.40
C PRO A 18 -17.05 -3.74 15.88
N ASP A 19 -16.67 -4.64 16.77
CA ASP A 19 -15.32 -4.72 17.35
C ASP A 19 -14.33 -5.51 16.47
N GLY A 20 -14.77 -6.05 15.34
CA GLY A 20 -14.00 -6.90 14.45
C GLY A 20 -14.17 -8.39 14.68
N ASN A 21 -14.79 -8.77 15.80
CA ASN A 21 -15.07 -10.17 16.17
C ASN A 21 -16.53 -10.59 15.96
N THR A 22 -17.39 -9.66 15.59
CA THR A 22 -18.81 -9.96 15.34
C THR A 22 -18.99 -10.75 14.05
N PRO A 23 -19.84 -11.80 13.99
CA PRO A 23 -20.01 -12.65 12.81
C PRO A 23 -20.44 -11.92 11.54
N ASN A 24 -21.06 -10.76 11.65
CA ASN A 24 -21.57 -9.94 10.55
C ASN A 24 -20.80 -8.61 10.40
N ASP A 25 -19.54 -8.55 10.83
CA ASP A 25 -18.72 -7.36 10.67
C ASP A 25 -18.24 -7.25 9.21
N ASP A 26 -18.81 -6.30 8.46
CA ASP A 26 -18.53 -6.00 7.06
C ASP A 26 -17.44 -4.93 6.86
N ARG A 27 -16.80 -4.45 7.95
CA ARG A 27 -15.65 -3.56 7.83
C ARG A 27 -14.57 -4.23 6.97
N PRO A 28 -13.93 -3.51 6.01
CA PRO A 28 -12.97 -4.11 5.11
C PRO A 28 -11.70 -4.55 5.84
N THR A 29 -11.06 -5.58 5.29
CA THR A 29 -9.66 -5.93 5.57
C THR A 29 -8.78 -5.45 4.42
N ALA A 30 -7.54 -5.10 4.71
CA ALA A 30 -6.55 -4.75 3.69
C ALA A 30 -5.79 -5.99 3.23
N ILE A 31 -5.45 -6.02 1.96
CA ILE A 31 -4.59 -7.00 1.31
C ILE A 31 -3.49 -6.29 0.53
N VAL A 32 -2.36 -6.94 0.36
CA VAL A 32 -1.20 -6.40 -0.36
C VAL A 32 -0.52 -7.51 -1.16
N ASN A 33 0.01 -7.17 -2.36
CA ASN A 33 0.74 -8.10 -3.20
C ASN A 33 2.23 -8.18 -2.84
N SER A 34 2.89 -9.26 -3.27
CA SER A 34 4.34 -9.39 -3.30
C SER A 34 4.93 -8.82 -4.58
N ASP A 35 6.19 -8.38 -4.55
CA ASP A 35 6.96 -7.98 -5.72
C ASP A 35 8.43 -8.39 -5.57
N SER A 36 9.15 -8.54 -6.70
CA SER A 36 10.58 -8.87 -6.72
C SER A 36 11.26 -8.08 -7.84
N LYS A 37 12.38 -7.45 -7.52
CA LYS A 37 13.18 -6.64 -8.45
C LYS A 37 14.66 -6.82 -8.19
N TYR A 38 15.45 -6.49 -9.21
CA TYR A 38 16.88 -6.29 -9.03
C TYR A 38 17.15 -4.98 -8.28
N GLU A 39 18.31 -4.90 -7.64
CA GLU A 39 18.82 -3.68 -7.01
C GLU A 39 18.70 -2.45 -7.92
N GLY A 40 18.63 -1.27 -7.32
CA GLY A 40 18.44 -0.01 -8.04
C GLY A 40 17.07 0.16 -8.70
N ASN A 41 16.18 -0.82 -8.58
CA ASN A 41 14.82 -0.76 -9.12
C ASN A 41 13.78 -0.50 -8.04
N THR A 42 12.53 -0.29 -8.48
CA THR A 42 11.40 0.01 -7.60
C THR A 42 10.46 -1.18 -7.49
N LEU A 43 10.30 -1.69 -6.28
CA LEU A 43 9.24 -2.64 -5.95
C LEU A 43 7.93 -1.87 -5.78
N VAL A 44 6.83 -2.45 -6.25
CA VAL A 44 5.49 -1.84 -6.21
C VAL A 44 4.52 -2.79 -5.52
N HIS A 45 3.93 -2.32 -4.43
CA HIS A 45 2.94 -3.05 -3.66
C HIS A 45 1.59 -2.34 -3.75
N ASP A 46 0.63 -2.98 -4.41
CA ASP A 46 -0.75 -2.52 -4.45
C ASP A 46 -1.47 -2.91 -3.17
N VAL A 47 -2.11 -1.94 -2.53
CA VAL A 47 -2.94 -2.16 -1.34
C VAL A 47 -4.40 -2.04 -1.72
N ALA A 48 -5.18 -3.09 -1.47
CA ALA A 48 -6.60 -3.13 -1.76
C ALA A 48 -7.41 -3.48 -0.51
N LEU A 49 -8.70 -3.14 -0.53
CA LEU A 49 -9.66 -3.55 0.49
C LEU A 49 -10.43 -4.79 0.03
N SER A 50 -10.79 -5.67 0.96
CA SER A 50 -11.56 -6.88 0.69
C SER A 50 -12.96 -6.62 0.15
N ASN A 51 -13.53 -5.47 0.51
CA ASN A 51 -14.84 -5.00 0.07
C ASN A 51 -14.86 -3.47 0.01
N ALA A 52 -15.82 -2.91 -0.73
CA ALA A 52 -15.96 -1.47 -0.84
C ALA A 52 -16.28 -0.84 0.52
N SER A 53 -15.77 0.37 0.73
CA SER A 53 -16.10 1.22 1.87
C SER A 53 -16.56 2.57 1.34
N ASP A 54 -17.69 3.06 1.80
CA ASP A 54 -18.20 4.40 1.46
C ASP A 54 -17.52 5.52 2.28
N THR A 55 -16.67 5.13 3.22
CA THR A 55 -15.84 6.02 4.03
C THR A 55 -14.37 5.71 3.82
N ALA A 56 -13.53 6.73 4.02
CA ALA A 56 -12.09 6.52 3.98
C ALA A 56 -11.64 5.56 5.10
N THR A 57 -10.77 4.61 4.76
CA THR A 57 -10.28 3.59 5.69
C THR A 57 -8.80 3.80 5.97
N ASN A 58 -8.45 4.01 7.23
CA ASN A 58 -7.05 4.09 7.63
C ASN A 58 -6.40 2.70 7.62
N ILE A 59 -5.24 2.60 6.99
CA ILE A 59 -4.45 1.38 6.89
C ILE A 59 -3.09 1.64 7.52
N VAL A 60 -2.69 0.84 8.49
CA VAL A 60 -1.31 0.83 9.00
C VAL A 60 -0.48 -0.05 8.06
N VAL A 61 0.63 0.48 7.58
CA VAL A 61 1.59 -0.19 6.70
C VAL A 61 2.92 -0.29 7.43
N LYS A 62 3.55 -1.45 7.35
CA LYS A 62 4.86 -1.68 7.95
C LYS A 62 5.71 -2.58 7.04
N LEU A 63 7.00 -2.25 6.92
CA LEU A 63 8.01 -3.11 6.34
C LEU A 63 8.80 -3.78 7.46
N THR A 64 8.93 -5.09 7.42
CA THR A 64 9.66 -5.85 8.44
C THR A 64 10.73 -6.68 7.74
N PRO A 65 12.02 -6.49 8.05
CA PRO A 65 13.09 -7.39 7.59
C PRO A 65 12.71 -8.85 7.86
N ASN A 66 12.84 -9.71 6.87
CA ASN A 66 12.34 -11.10 6.94
C ASN A 66 13.31 -12.07 6.26
N GLY A 67 13.34 -13.31 6.76
CA GLY A 67 14.14 -14.37 6.17
C GLY A 67 15.57 -14.45 6.69
N THR A 68 16.37 -15.32 6.04
CA THR A 68 17.77 -15.56 6.40
C THR A 68 18.65 -14.39 5.95
N ASN A 69 18.35 -13.83 4.77
CA ASN A 69 18.90 -12.60 4.24
C ASN A 69 17.79 -11.55 4.34
N ALA A 70 17.72 -10.89 5.48
CA ALA A 70 16.73 -9.87 5.74
C ALA A 70 17.31 -8.53 5.28
N ILE A 71 16.48 -7.70 4.61
CA ILE A 71 16.92 -6.36 4.20
C ILE A 71 17.45 -5.55 5.38
N GLU A 72 18.41 -4.72 5.10
CA GLU A 72 18.90 -3.66 5.98
C GLU A 72 18.36 -2.30 5.53
N SER A 73 18.56 -1.27 6.34
CA SER A 73 18.14 0.09 5.97
C SER A 73 18.97 0.68 4.82
N SER A 74 20.16 0.13 4.57
CA SER A 74 21.05 0.47 3.46
C SER A 74 20.51 0.03 2.09
N ASP A 75 19.73 -1.04 2.06
CA ASP A 75 19.21 -1.66 0.82
C ASP A 75 17.99 -0.92 0.28
N ILE A 76 17.46 0.01 1.06
CA ILE A 76 16.34 0.87 0.67
C ILE A 76 16.80 2.32 0.58
N SER A 77 16.72 2.90 -0.62
CA SER A 77 17.02 4.30 -0.82
C SER A 77 15.84 5.22 -0.50
N GLN A 78 14.60 4.81 -0.87
CA GLN A 78 13.40 5.63 -0.65
C GLN A 78 12.15 4.75 -0.52
N VAL A 79 11.16 5.26 0.18
CA VAL A 79 9.80 4.69 0.25
C VAL A 79 8.79 5.77 -0.09
N PHE A 80 7.85 5.46 -0.98
CA PHE A 80 6.78 6.39 -1.37
C PHE A 80 5.42 5.73 -1.22
N VAL A 81 4.40 6.56 -1.00
CA VAL A 81 3.00 6.15 -1.02
C VAL A 81 2.18 7.06 -1.92
N THR A 82 1.24 6.47 -2.64
CA THR A 82 0.16 7.18 -3.33
C THR A 82 -1.19 6.71 -2.83
N VAL A 83 -2.20 7.59 -2.90
CA VAL A 83 -3.61 7.27 -2.61
C VAL A 83 -4.54 7.66 -3.77
N ASP A 84 -3.98 8.10 -4.87
CA ASP A 84 -4.70 8.62 -6.05
C ASP A 84 -4.36 7.86 -7.35
N GLY A 85 -3.71 6.69 -7.22
CA GLY A 85 -3.32 5.86 -8.36
C GLY A 85 -2.05 6.35 -9.07
N GLY A 86 -1.19 7.03 -8.31
CA GLY A 86 0.11 7.46 -8.81
C GLY A 86 0.14 8.88 -9.38
N ALA A 87 -0.96 9.65 -9.26
CA ALA A 87 -0.97 11.04 -9.67
C ALA A 87 -0.07 11.91 -8.78
N THR A 88 -0.06 11.60 -7.47
CA THR A 88 0.85 12.22 -6.50
C THR A 88 1.52 11.15 -5.62
N TRP A 89 2.76 11.43 -5.19
CA TRP A 89 3.54 10.55 -4.33
C TRP A 89 4.04 11.31 -3.10
N THR A 90 3.88 10.71 -1.94
CA THR A 90 4.40 11.24 -0.67
C THR A 90 5.55 10.33 -0.22
N GLU A 91 6.70 10.92 0.07
CA GLU A 91 7.83 10.17 0.61
C GLU A 91 7.63 9.87 2.09
N ILE A 92 7.93 8.64 2.47
CA ILE A 92 7.93 8.15 3.85
C ILE A 92 9.39 7.90 4.23
N PRO A 93 9.89 8.47 5.32
CA PRO A 93 11.25 8.17 5.79
C PRO A 93 11.45 6.66 5.96
N VAL A 94 12.53 6.10 5.42
CA VAL A 94 12.84 4.66 5.49
C VAL A 94 12.79 4.15 6.93
N ALA A 95 13.38 4.91 7.87
CA ALA A 95 13.34 4.56 9.30
C ALA A 95 11.91 4.48 9.86
N THR A 96 10.97 5.25 9.33
CA THR A 96 9.55 5.17 9.73
C THR A 96 8.90 3.92 9.13
N ALA A 97 9.15 3.63 7.87
CA ALA A 97 8.60 2.44 7.21
C ALA A 97 9.07 1.13 7.86
N LEU A 98 10.33 1.08 8.31
CA LEU A 98 10.95 -0.07 9.00
C LEU A 98 10.68 -0.06 10.52
N SER A 99 10.02 0.96 11.07
CA SER A 99 9.74 1.02 12.51
C SER A 99 8.71 -0.02 12.93
N ALA A 100 8.70 -0.35 14.22
CA ALA A 100 7.73 -1.28 14.79
C ALA A 100 6.27 -0.83 14.62
N THR A 101 6.02 0.48 14.52
CA THR A 101 4.69 1.08 14.35
C THR A 101 4.31 1.29 12.88
N GLY A 102 5.29 1.35 11.97
CA GLY A 102 5.06 1.68 10.57
C GLY A 102 4.48 3.10 10.35
N PHE A 103 3.68 3.25 9.32
CA PHE A 103 3.00 4.50 8.97
C PHE A 103 1.54 4.25 8.59
N THR A 104 0.71 5.29 8.64
CA THR A 104 -0.71 5.19 8.32
C THR A 104 -1.00 5.83 6.96
N VAL A 105 -1.78 5.13 6.15
CA VAL A 105 -2.29 5.57 4.84
C VAL A 105 -3.81 5.61 4.90
N SER A 106 -4.44 6.65 4.35
CA SER A 106 -5.89 6.73 4.22
C SER A 106 -6.31 6.22 2.84
N HIS A 107 -6.88 5.01 2.79
CA HIS A 107 -7.49 4.48 1.56
C HIS A 107 -8.75 5.27 1.27
N PRO A 108 -8.89 5.90 0.09
CA PRO A 108 -10.02 6.77 -0.22
C PRO A 108 -11.37 6.01 -0.20
N ALA A 109 -12.44 6.71 0.17
CA ALA A 109 -13.80 6.20 0.06
C ALA A 109 -14.14 5.83 -1.39
N ASN A 110 -14.87 4.74 -1.58
CA ASN A 110 -15.32 4.26 -2.90
C ASN A 110 -14.18 4.05 -3.92
N ALA A 111 -12.94 3.96 -3.47
CA ALA A 111 -11.81 3.78 -4.36
C ALA A 111 -11.74 2.34 -4.88
N THR A 112 -11.39 2.23 -6.16
CA THR A 112 -11.11 0.96 -6.83
C THR A 112 -9.68 0.50 -6.53
N ALA A 113 -9.37 -0.77 -6.84
CA ALA A 113 -8.01 -1.31 -6.76
C ALA A 113 -6.98 -0.43 -7.52
N GLY A 114 -5.74 -0.41 -7.04
CA GLY A 114 -4.66 0.37 -7.66
C GLY A 114 -4.63 1.86 -7.26
N LYS A 115 -5.52 2.32 -6.38
CA LYS A 115 -5.47 3.70 -5.87
C LYS A 115 -4.41 3.89 -4.80
N VAL A 116 -4.21 2.90 -3.94
CA VAL A 116 -3.18 2.93 -2.91
C VAL A 116 -2.04 2.01 -3.33
N GLN A 117 -0.85 2.58 -3.48
CA GLN A 117 0.37 1.84 -3.79
C GLN A 117 1.50 2.30 -2.88
N ILE A 118 2.34 1.35 -2.52
CA ILE A 118 3.61 1.60 -1.82
C ILE A 118 4.74 1.28 -2.80
N ARG A 119 5.66 2.21 -2.98
CA ARG A 119 6.90 2.00 -3.73
C ARG A 119 8.08 1.93 -2.78
N VAL A 120 8.86 0.88 -2.92
CA VAL A 120 10.14 0.72 -2.23
C VAL A 120 11.22 0.76 -3.28
N VAL A 121 12.03 1.79 -3.27
CA VAL A 121 13.16 1.96 -4.18
C VAL A 121 14.37 1.32 -3.51
N SER A 122 14.88 0.25 -4.09
CA SER A 122 16.10 -0.40 -3.58
C SER A 122 17.34 0.45 -3.89
N ALA A 123 18.32 0.38 -3.01
CA ALA A 123 19.64 0.95 -3.26
C ALA A 123 20.36 0.09 -4.31
N GLN A 124 21.37 0.67 -4.92
CA GLN A 124 22.33 -0.02 -5.77
C GLN A 124 23.68 0.08 -5.09
N ASP A 125 24.36 -1.03 -4.91
CA ASP A 125 25.72 -1.01 -4.37
C ASP A 125 26.69 -1.90 -5.15
N THR A 126 27.79 -2.31 -4.56
CA THR A 126 28.86 -3.09 -5.21
C THR A 126 29.19 -4.37 -4.44
N VAL A 127 28.40 -4.69 -3.46
CA VAL A 127 28.57 -5.88 -2.62
C VAL A 127 27.73 -7.00 -3.21
N LEU A 128 28.34 -8.13 -3.50
CA LEU A 128 27.61 -9.32 -3.96
C LEU A 128 26.89 -9.96 -2.78
N GLU A 129 25.58 -9.90 -2.79
CA GLU A 129 24.72 -10.45 -1.74
C GLU A 129 23.74 -11.49 -2.31
N GLY A 130 23.16 -12.27 -1.42
CA GLY A 130 22.06 -13.16 -1.81
C GLY A 130 20.74 -12.39 -1.88
N PRO A 131 19.67 -12.99 -2.45
CA PRO A 131 18.37 -12.33 -2.45
C PRO A 131 17.93 -11.94 -1.03
N GLU A 132 17.56 -10.70 -0.84
CA GLU A 132 17.16 -10.11 0.41
C GLU A 132 15.66 -9.90 0.46
N THR A 133 15.06 -10.04 1.64
CA THR A 133 13.62 -10.03 1.77
C THR A 133 13.12 -9.17 2.92
N TYR A 134 11.93 -8.60 2.70
CA TYR A 134 11.10 -8.02 3.76
C TYR A 134 9.65 -8.47 3.62
N GLU A 135 8.95 -8.50 4.72
CA GLU A 135 7.50 -8.59 4.73
C GLU A 135 6.92 -7.17 4.71
N ILE A 136 5.97 -6.92 3.81
CA ILE A 136 5.08 -5.77 3.90
C ILE A 136 3.77 -6.22 4.53
N SER A 137 3.37 -5.60 5.64
CA SER A 137 2.11 -5.88 6.32
C SER A 137 1.19 -4.67 6.28
N VAL A 138 -0.11 -4.92 6.09
CA VAL A 138 -1.17 -3.92 6.03
C VAL A 138 -2.31 -4.30 6.96
N GLN A 139 -2.81 -3.33 7.75
CA GLN A 139 -3.87 -3.57 8.72
C GLN A 139 -4.89 -2.44 8.72
N THR A 140 -6.17 -2.78 8.55
CA THR A 140 -7.29 -1.89 8.85
C THR A 140 -7.61 -1.92 10.36
N PRO A 141 -8.46 -1.01 10.89
CA PRO A 141 -8.92 -1.09 12.27
C PRO A 141 -9.55 -2.44 12.65
N LYS A 142 -10.24 -3.10 11.71
CA LYS A 142 -10.77 -4.45 11.91
C LYS A 142 -9.66 -5.47 12.15
N GLN A 143 -8.62 -5.44 11.32
CA GLN A 143 -7.49 -6.36 11.43
C GLN A 143 -6.64 -6.11 12.67
N VAL A 144 -6.50 -4.85 13.09
CA VAL A 144 -5.84 -4.52 14.37
C VAL A 144 -6.61 -5.13 15.54
N ALA A 145 -7.95 -5.04 15.56
CA ALA A 145 -8.78 -5.56 16.63
C ALA A 145 -8.71 -7.10 16.78
N VAL A 146 -8.50 -7.82 15.66
CA VAL A 146 -8.40 -9.29 15.64
C VAL A 146 -6.96 -9.81 15.52
N SER A 147 -5.97 -8.94 15.66
CA SER A 147 -4.54 -9.27 15.56
C SER A 147 -4.18 -10.00 14.26
N SER A 148 -4.72 -9.53 13.14
CA SER A 148 -4.46 -10.06 11.80
C SER A 148 -3.87 -8.98 10.89
N SER A 149 -3.32 -9.39 9.74
CA SER A 149 -2.81 -8.48 8.71
C SER A 149 -2.91 -9.10 7.33
N GLY A 150 -3.03 -8.26 6.30
CA GLY A 150 -2.66 -8.67 4.95
C GLY A 150 -1.13 -8.58 4.83
N THR A 151 -0.51 -9.58 4.22
CA THR A 151 0.95 -9.61 4.06
C THR A 151 1.34 -9.88 2.61
N GLY A 152 2.46 -9.28 2.20
CA GLY A 152 3.17 -9.55 0.96
C GLY A 152 4.67 -9.60 1.24
N THR A 153 5.44 -10.08 0.27
CA THR A 153 6.90 -10.13 0.36
C THR A 153 7.52 -9.24 -0.70
N GLY A 154 8.46 -8.39 -0.32
CA GLY A 154 9.39 -7.74 -1.23
C GLY A 154 10.69 -8.53 -1.29
N THR A 155 11.22 -8.74 -2.50
CA THR A 155 12.51 -9.41 -2.70
C THR A 155 13.40 -8.53 -3.57
N ILE A 156 14.56 -8.18 -3.05
CA ILE A 156 15.62 -7.49 -3.75
C ILE A 156 16.66 -8.53 -4.17
N VAL A 157 17.04 -8.52 -5.44
CA VAL A 157 18.02 -9.47 -6.00
C VAL A 157 19.22 -8.67 -6.51
N ASP A 158 20.42 -9.03 -6.08
CA ASP A 158 21.66 -8.49 -6.61
C ASP A 158 21.73 -8.76 -8.13
N ASP A 159 22.01 -7.74 -8.92
CA ASP A 159 22.13 -7.82 -10.38
C ASP A 159 23.55 -8.09 -10.86
N GLY A 160 24.52 -8.17 -9.92
CA GLY A 160 25.94 -8.37 -10.20
C GLY A 160 26.61 -7.17 -10.89
N SER A 161 25.92 -6.02 -10.95
CA SER A 161 26.48 -4.80 -11.54
C SER A 161 27.04 -3.89 -10.44
N SER A 162 28.23 -3.37 -10.70
CA SER A 162 28.93 -2.50 -9.74
C SER A 162 28.64 -1.01 -9.91
N ILE A 163 27.67 -0.60 -10.75
CA ILE A 163 27.54 0.83 -11.05
C ILE A 163 26.13 1.25 -11.45
N THR A 164 25.75 2.42 -10.94
CA THR A 164 24.69 3.35 -11.36
C THR A 164 23.40 2.75 -11.94
N PRO A 165 22.25 3.01 -11.32
CA PRO A 165 20.97 2.69 -11.89
C PRO A 165 20.88 3.18 -13.35
N PRO A 166 20.23 2.45 -14.25
CA PRO A 166 20.00 2.97 -15.59
C PRO A 166 19.29 4.32 -15.47
N THR A 167 19.86 5.34 -16.07
CA THR A 167 19.28 6.68 -16.10
C THR A 167 17.82 6.58 -16.57
N PRO A 168 16.84 7.13 -15.84
CA PRO A 168 15.48 7.12 -16.29
C PRO A 168 15.40 7.68 -17.72
N VAL A 169 15.02 6.88 -18.69
CA VAL A 169 14.78 7.34 -20.04
C VAL A 169 13.54 8.22 -20.00
N THR A 170 13.73 9.52 -20.04
CA THR A 170 12.64 10.47 -20.24
C THR A 170 11.96 10.08 -21.56
N PRO A 171 10.65 9.81 -21.58
CA PRO A 171 9.96 9.50 -22.83
C PRO A 171 10.13 10.68 -23.78
N VAL A 172 10.76 10.45 -24.93
CA VAL A 172 10.88 11.43 -25.99
C VAL A 172 9.51 11.56 -26.62
N VAL A 173 8.78 12.60 -26.24
CA VAL A 173 7.55 12.99 -26.94
C VAL A 173 7.96 13.61 -28.26
N THR A 174 7.94 12.83 -29.32
CA THR A 174 8.07 13.37 -30.68
C THR A 174 6.81 14.14 -31.05
N PRO A 175 6.87 15.44 -31.29
CA PRO A 175 5.72 16.17 -31.79
C PRO A 175 5.25 15.59 -33.13
N PRO A 176 3.94 15.61 -33.45
CA PRO A 176 3.46 15.14 -34.72
C PRO A 176 4.08 15.98 -35.86
N THR A 177 4.68 15.32 -36.82
CA THR A 177 5.41 15.94 -37.94
C THR A 177 4.53 16.39 -39.09
N THR A 178 3.21 16.20 -39.01
CA THR A 178 2.28 16.67 -40.04
C THR A 178 1.45 17.85 -39.53
N PRO A 179 1.56 19.01 -40.18
CA PRO A 179 0.60 20.11 -39.96
C PRO A 179 -0.81 19.66 -40.37
N PRO A 180 -1.87 20.10 -39.68
CA PRO A 180 -3.22 19.83 -40.13
C PRO A 180 -3.44 20.48 -41.50
N THR A 181 -3.96 19.70 -42.48
CA THR A 181 -4.36 20.21 -43.78
C THR A 181 -5.57 21.12 -43.55
N ALA A 182 -5.44 22.36 -43.94
CA ALA A 182 -6.55 23.32 -43.89
C ALA A 182 -7.67 22.92 -44.87
N PRO A 183 -8.97 23.26 -44.57
CA PRO A 183 -10.11 22.90 -45.37
C PRO A 183 -10.14 23.66 -46.71
#